data_34d676778ed9ab0dd8239c4997022e5c
#
_entry.id   34d676778ed9ab0dd8239c4997022e5c
#
_cell.length_a   1.000
_cell.length_b   1.000
_cell.length_c   1.000
_cell.angle_alpha   90.00
_cell.angle_beta   90.00
_cell.angle_gamma   90.00
#
_symmetry.space_group_name_H-M   'P 1'
#
loop_
_entity.id
_entity.type
_entity.pdbx_description
1 polymer ?
#
loop_
_entity_poly.entity_id
_entity_poly.type
_entity_poly.pdbx_seq_one_letter_code
_entity_poly.pdbx_strand_id
1 'polypeptide(L)'
;MAVQDVYRALSDPARRKILKLLQDGPLPAGAIAAEFSISWPSISRHLGVLTNAGLVRHERNGQQVIYQLSTSVLLDIVTELAELTRVGGHNADHPNQERKK
;
A
#
# COMPACT_ATOMS: atom_id res chain seq x y z
N MET A 1 12.88 -4.06 4.07
CA MET A 1 11.82 -3.09 3.76
C MET A 1 12.17 -1.75 4.38
N ALA A 2 12.12 -0.70 3.59
CA ALA A 2 12.34 0.65 4.11
C ALA A 2 10.98 1.23 4.51
N VAL A 3 10.72 1.28 5.80
CA VAL A 3 9.42 1.71 6.33
C VAL A 3 9.06 3.12 5.85
N GLN A 4 10.04 4.00 5.77
CA GLN A 4 9.83 5.36 5.30
C GLN A 4 9.26 5.39 3.88
N ASP A 5 9.78 4.51 3.01
CA ASP A 5 9.30 4.45 1.63
C ASP A 5 7.86 3.96 1.56
N VAL A 6 7.48 3.05 2.46
CA VAL A 6 6.12 2.55 2.50
C VAL A 6 5.16 3.66 2.91
N TYR A 7 5.50 4.42 3.95
CA TYR A 7 4.63 5.52 4.38
C TYR A 7 4.52 6.58 3.30
N ARG A 8 5.62 6.89 2.63
CA ARG A 8 5.58 7.86 1.52
C ARG A 8 4.65 7.36 0.41
N ALA A 9 4.79 6.07 0.04
CA ALA A 9 3.95 5.52 -1.01
C ALA A 9 2.47 5.61 -0.66
N LEU A 10 2.13 5.38 0.61
CA LEU A 10 0.74 5.38 1.06
C LEU A 10 0.18 6.79 1.25
N SER A 11 1.02 7.82 1.20
CA SER A 11 0.57 9.18 1.48
C SER A 11 -0.18 9.83 0.31
N ASP A 12 -0.17 9.24 -0.86
CA ASP A 12 -0.78 9.82 -2.06
C ASP A 12 -2.09 9.10 -2.39
N PRO A 13 -3.20 9.86 -2.61
CA PRO A 13 -4.48 9.21 -2.89
C PRO A 13 -4.49 8.38 -4.16
N ALA A 14 -3.76 8.79 -5.22
CA ALA A 14 -3.72 8.01 -6.44
C ALA A 14 -3.06 6.67 -6.20
N ARG A 15 -2.00 6.64 -5.41
CA ARG A 15 -1.34 5.37 -5.11
C ARG A 15 -2.21 4.46 -4.26
N ARG A 16 -2.96 5.03 -3.30
CA ARG A 16 -3.91 4.20 -2.54
C ARG A 16 -5.00 3.63 -3.44
N LYS A 17 -5.45 4.42 -4.44
CA LYS A 17 -6.44 3.91 -5.39
C LYS A 17 -5.88 2.76 -6.20
N ILE A 18 -4.62 2.85 -6.63
CA ILE A 18 -3.99 1.74 -7.35
C ILE A 18 -4.01 0.46 -6.50
N LEU A 19 -3.66 0.58 -5.23
CA LEU A 19 -3.69 -0.59 -4.36
C LEU A 19 -5.08 -1.18 -4.25
N LYS A 20 -6.11 -0.34 -4.17
CA LYS A 20 -7.49 -0.83 -4.12
C LYS A 20 -7.88 -1.54 -5.40
N LEU A 21 -7.44 -1.03 -6.56
CA LEU A 21 -7.73 -1.68 -7.82
C LEU A 21 -7.14 -3.08 -7.89
N LEU A 22 -5.99 -3.28 -7.25
CA LEU A 22 -5.30 -4.57 -7.29
C LEU A 22 -5.80 -5.58 -6.26
N GLN A 23 -6.74 -5.18 -5.40
CA GLN A 23 -7.28 -6.08 -4.38
C GLN A 23 -8.00 -7.29 -4.99
N ASP A 24 -8.58 -7.12 -6.17
CA ASP A 24 -9.34 -8.18 -6.82
C ASP A 24 -8.48 -9.05 -7.74
N GLY A 25 -7.19 -8.76 -7.83
CA GLY A 25 -6.27 -9.55 -8.63
C GLY A 25 -5.34 -8.70 -9.46
N PRO A 26 -4.38 -9.35 -10.13
CA PRO A 26 -3.42 -8.63 -10.95
C PRO A 26 -4.08 -7.89 -12.12
N LEU A 27 -3.48 -6.77 -12.50
CA LEU A 27 -3.96 -5.96 -13.63
C LEU A 27 -2.79 -5.49 -14.48
N PRO A 28 -2.97 -5.44 -15.82
CA PRO A 28 -1.95 -4.80 -16.65
C PRO A 28 -1.93 -3.29 -16.43
N ALA A 29 -0.76 -2.70 -16.67
CA ALA A 29 -0.58 -1.27 -16.45
C ALA A 29 -1.63 -0.42 -17.18
N GLY A 30 -2.00 -0.83 -18.41
CA GLY A 30 -3.01 -0.09 -19.17
C GLY A 30 -4.39 -0.10 -18.51
N ALA A 31 -4.76 -1.22 -17.88
CA ALA A 31 -6.03 -1.30 -17.18
C ALA A 31 -6.03 -0.41 -15.93
N ILE A 32 -4.87 -0.33 -15.25
CA ILE A 32 -4.74 0.58 -14.11
C ILE A 32 -4.88 2.02 -14.59
N ALA A 33 -4.16 2.39 -15.65
CA ALA A 33 -4.17 3.76 -16.18
C ALA A 33 -5.56 4.18 -16.61
N ALA A 34 -6.37 3.25 -17.13
CA ALA A 34 -7.72 3.56 -17.60
C ALA A 34 -8.63 4.05 -16.48
N GLU A 35 -8.28 3.81 -15.22
CA GLU A 35 -9.09 4.22 -14.07
C GLU A 35 -8.75 5.63 -13.59
N PHE A 36 -7.86 6.33 -14.28
CA PHE A 36 -7.39 7.65 -13.87
C PHE A 36 -7.50 8.63 -15.02
N SER A 37 -7.62 9.91 -14.67
CA SER A 37 -7.61 10.99 -15.65
C SER A 37 -6.30 11.76 -15.63
N ILE A 38 -5.23 11.15 -15.12
CA ILE A 38 -3.89 11.76 -15.11
C ILE A 38 -3.05 11.11 -16.20
N SER A 39 -1.91 11.75 -16.51
CA SER A 39 -1.07 11.32 -17.62
C SER A 39 -0.39 9.98 -17.35
N TRP A 40 -0.02 9.30 -18.44
CA TRP A 40 0.71 8.05 -18.33
C TRP A 40 2.03 8.20 -17.56
N PRO A 41 2.85 9.23 -17.78
CA PRO A 41 4.05 9.39 -16.96
C PRO A 41 3.75 9.50 -15.48
N SER A 42 2.64 10.12 -15.09
CA SER A 42 2.24 10.19 -13.68
C SER A 42 1.90 8.82 -13.13
N ILE A 43 1.13 8.03 -13.89
CA ILE A 43 0.78 6.67 -13.49
C ILE A 43 2.06 5.84 -13.35
N SER A 44 2.94 5.94 -14.34
CA SER A 44 4.19 5.18 -14.33
C SER A 44 5.04 5.52 -13.10
N ARG A 45 5.07 6.81 -12.72
CA ARG A 45 5.82 7.21 -11.53
C ARG A 45 5.19 6.65 -10.26
N HIS A 46 3.85 6.70 -10.17
CA HIS A 46 3.18 6.12 -9.00
C HIS A 46 3.43 4.62 -8.89
N LEU A 47 3.39 3.92 -10.01
CA LEU A 47 3.68 2.48 -10.01
C LEU A 47 5.12 2.21 -9.60
N GLY A 48 6.05 3.07 -10.01
CA GLY A 48 7.46 2.95 -9.60
C GLY A 48 7.63 3.15 -8.10
N VAL A 49 6.95 4.14 -7.53
CA VAL A 49 7.02 4.39 -6.09
C VAL A 49 6.47 3.20 -5.32
N LEU A 50 5.35 2.63 -5.77
CA LEU A 50 4.74 1.48 -5.12
C LEU A 50 5.64 0.25 -5.22
N THR A 51 6.26 0.03 -6.38
CA THR A 51 7.18 -1.09 -6.59
C THR A 51 8.41 -0.96 -5.69
N ASN A 52 8.98 0.23 -5.63
CA ASN A 52 10.17 0.46 -4.80
C ASN A 52 9.88 0.28 -3.32
N ALA A 53 8.66 0.55 -2.90
CA ALA A 53 8.25 0.36 -1.52
C ALA A 53 7.91 -1.09 -1.19
N GLY A 54 7.85 -1.96 -2.19
CA GLY A 54 7.50 -3.37 -1.99
C GLY A 54 6.02 -3.62 -1.85
N LEU A 55 5.18 -2.63 -2.18
CA LEU A 55 3.73 -2.76 -2.04
C LEU A 55 3.09 -3.45 -3.24
N VAL A 56 3.73 -3.40 -4.39
CA VAL A 56 3.31 -4.13 -5.57
C VAL A 56 4.50 -4.81 -6.21
N ARG A 57 4.23 -5.86 -6.95
CA ARG A 57 5.21 -6.54 -7.80
C ARG A 57 4.72 -6.47 -9.23
N HIS A 58 5.61 -6.63 -10.17
CA HIS A 58 5.21 -6.66 -11.56
C HIS A 58 6.06 -7.69 -12.32
N GLU A 59 5.49 -8.16 -13.42
CA GLU A 59 6.23 -9.00 -14.34
C GLU A 59 5.74 -8.75 -15.74
N ARG A 60 6.62 -8.97 -16.69
CA ARG A 60 6.28 -8.80 -18.10
C ARG A 60 5.59 -10.06 -18.60
N ASN A 61 4.50 -9.87 -19.32
CA ASN A 61 3.76 -10.95 -19.93
C ASN A 61 3.49 -10.51 -21.38
N GLY A 62 4.37 -10.91 -22.29
CA GLY A 62 4.31 -10.44 -23.66
C GLY A 62 4.65 -8.96 -23.71
N GLN A 63 3.76 -8.16 -24.29
CA GLN A 63 3.97 -6.71 -24.34
C GLN A 63 3.36 -5.97 -23.18
N GLN A 64 2.73 -6.69 -22.25
CA GLN A 64 2.11 -6.09 -21.08
C GLN A 64 3.00 -6.24 -19.87
N VAL A 65 2.88 -5.27 -18.97
CA VAL A 65 3.46 -5.37 -17.63
C VAL A 65 2.29 -5.54 -16.68
N ILE A 66 2.29 -6.66 -15.96
CA ILE A 66 1.19 -7.02 -15.05
C ILE A 66 1.61 -6.69 -13.63
N TYR A 67 0.78 -5.92 -12.92
CA TYR A 67 1.04 -5.53 -11.55
C TYR A 67 0.17 -6.33 -10.60
N GLN A 68 0.73 -6.63 -9.44
CA GLN A 68 0.08 -7.47 -8.45
C GLN A 68 0.37 -6.91 -7.05
N LEU A 69 -0.65 -6.93 -6.19
CA LEU A 69 -0.50 -6.48 -4.82
C LEU A 69 0.42 -7.42 -4.05
N SER A 70 1.33 -6.85 -3.26
CA SER A 70 2.18 -7.61 -2.34
C SER A 70 1.69 -7.33 -0.93
N THR A 71 0.96 -8.29 -0.35
CA THR A 71 0.31 -8.07 0.93
C THR A 71 1.24 -8.18 2.13
N SER A 72 2.41 -8.83 1.96
CA SER A 72 3.31 -9.03 3.10
C SER A 72 3.79 -7.70 3.69
N VAL A 73 4.15 -6.73 2.83
CA VAL A 73 4.60 -5.43 3.29
C VAL A 73 3.46 -4.67 3.95
N LEU A 74 2.25 -4.74 3.37
CA LEU A 74 1.09 -4.09 3.98
C LEU A 74 0.79 -4.68 5.35
N LEU A 75 0.90 -6.00 5.51
CA LEU A 75 0.67 -6.63 6.80
C LEU A 75 1.70 -6.19 7.84
N ASP A 76 2.96 -6.03 7.42
CA ASP A 76 3.99 -5.52 8.31
C ASP A 76 3.65 -4.11 8.80
N ILE A 77 3.15 -3.26 7.90
CA ILE A 77 2.76 -1.89 8.27
C ILE A 77 1.55 -1.90 9.19
N VAL A 78 0.57 -2.76 8.93
CA VAL A 78 -0.59 -2.89 9.82
C VAL A 78 -0.12 -3.25 11.23
N THR A 79 0.81 -4.19 11.33
CA THR A 79 1.35 -4.60 12.62
C THR A 79 2.04 -3.44 13.33
N GLU A 80 2.86 -2.69 12.58
CA GLU A 80 3.56 -1.55 13.17
C GLU A 80 2.59 -0.47 13.65
N LEU A 81 1.57 -0.17 12.83
CA LEU A 81 0.59 0.84 13.22
C LEU A 81 -0.22 0.39 14.42
N ALA A 82 -0.53 -0.91 14.51
CA ALA A 82 -1.25 -1.45 15.65
C ALA A 82 -0.45 -1.25 16.94
N GLU A 83 0.87 -1.38 16.88
CA GLU A 83 1.72 -1.14 18.04
C GLU A 83 1.59 0.29 18.54
N LEU A 84 1.42 1.24 17.63
CA LEU A 84 1.28 2.64 18.01
C LEU A 84 -0.05 2.92 18.71
N THR A 85 -1.02 2.04 18.56
CA THR A 85 -2.32 2.23 19.21
C THR A 85 -2.39 1.59 20.59
N ARG A 86 -1.34 0.90 21.00
CA ARG A 86 -1.35 0.20 22.28
C ARG A 86 -1.22 1.22 23.42
N VAL A 87 -2.18 1.19 24.34
CA VAL A 87 -2.29 2.13 25.42
C VAL A 87 -2.10 1.39 26.74
N GLY A 88 -1.49 2.05 27.70
CA GLY A 88 -1.32 1.51 29.02
C GLY A 88 -0.11 0.63 29.16
N GLY A 89 0.68 0.67 28.22
CA GLY A 89 1.90 -0.10 28.26
C GLY A 89 1.62 -1.52 28.57
N HIS A 90 0.99 -2.02 28.43
CA HIS A 90 1.03 -3.32 28.64
C HIS A 90 -0.06 -4.09 29.02
N ASN A 91 -0.31 -3.79 29.18
CA ASN A 91 -1.11 -4.56 29.50
C ASN A 91 -2.17 -4.63 29.02
N ALA A 92 -2.31 -4.60 28.88
CA ALA A 92 -3.04 -4.81 28.42
C ALA A 92 -4.21 -4.68 28.30
N ASP A 93 -4.39 -4.61 28.74
CA ASP A 93 -5.28 -4.55 28.71
C ASP A 93 -6.12 -3.78 28.71
N HIS A 94 -6.18 -3.47 29.07
CA HIS A 94 -6.77 -2.74 29.21
C HIS A 94 -7.58 -1.90 28.71
N PRO A 95 -7.96 -1.84 29.17
CA PRO A 95 -8.59 -1.06 28.94
C PRO A 95 -9.26 -0.07 28.85
N ASN A 96 -9.31 0.09 29.29
CA ASN A 96 -9.55 0.72 29.50
C ASN A 96 -10.01 1.41 29.63
N GLN A 97 -9.92 1.53 30.10
CA GLN A 97 -9.90 2.00 30.41
C GLN A 97 -10.18 2.83 30.31
N GLU A 98 -10.26 2.93 30.58
CA GLU A 98 -10.13 3.59 30.56
C GLU A 98 -10.27 4.45 29.96
N ARG A 99 -10.49 4.75 30.19
CA ARG A 99 -10.30 5.49 29.73
C ARG A 99 -10.66 6.46 29.66
N LYS A 100 -10.62 6.54 30.34
CA LYS A 100 -10.42 7.09 30.36
C LYS A 100 -10.55 7.82 30.05
N LYS A 101 -10.60 8.03 30.54
CA LYS A 101 -10.40 8.43 30.32
C LYS A 101 -10.81 8.68 29.96
#